data_49fc956790fcd8303d4ec3183489014f
#
_entry.id   49fc956790fcd8303d4ec3183489014f
#
_cell.length_a   1.000
_cell.length_b   1.000
_cell.length_c   1.000
_cell.angle_alpha   90.00
_cell.angle_beta   90.00
_cell.angle_gamma   90.00
#
_symmetry.space_group_name_H-M   'P 1'
#
loop_
_entity.id
_entity.type
_entity.pdbx_description
1 polymer ?
#
loop_
_entity_poly.entity_id
_entity_poly.type
_entity_poly.pdbx_seq_one_letter_code
_entity_poly.pdbx_strand_id
1 'polypeptide(L)'
;MRTYTQLTRIQRYQISALLKAGHNQTDIADMIQVHKSTVSRELSRNRGLRGYRPKQAHQFASNRRKKARYRIAASIWILIEALIRQEWSPEQVSDWLKVNYSLQISHEWIYQYILMDKHAGGDLHRHLRCQKKRRKRYGSYERRGTLKNRVSIDERPAIVDTRQRLGDWEVDTIIGKGHRHAIVSLTERKSRLALLRKVERKTAQAVAEAVIELLKSLPVRTHTITADNGKEFASHERIAKELHTDVYFAHPYSSWERATNENMNGLIRQYFPKKRSFATITETEIEFVMERLNNRPRKCLGFKSPNQVFFNHSPVVALRS
;
A
#
# COMPACT_ATOMS: atom_id res chain seq x y z
N MET A 1 -32.20 20.87 -0.01
CA MET A 1 -32.16 20.44 1.41
C MET A 1 -31.06 21.21 2.14
N ARG A 2 -31.37 21.99 3.19
CA ARG A 2 -30.31 22.64 4.00
C ARG A 2 -29.60 21.56 4.81
N THR A 3 -28.31 21.32 4.52
CA THR A 3 -27.46 20.43 5.30
C THR A 3 -27.34 20.95 6.72
N TYR A 4 -27.65 20.10 7.70
CA TYR A 4 -27.53 20.43 9.13
C TYR A 4 -26.05 20.70 9.47
N THR A 5 -25.76 21.95 9.85
CA THR A 5 -24.46 22.35 10.37
C THR A 5 -24.52 22.53 11.88
N GLN A 6 -23.50 22.05 12.58
CA GLN A 6 -23.43 22.19 14.02
C GLN A 6 -23.04 23.63 14.44
N LEU A 7 -23.58 24.08 15.56
CA LEU A 7 -23.22 25.40 16.12
C LEU A 7 -21.72 25.47 16.40
N THR A 8 -21.09 26.54 15.93
CA THR A 8 -19.70 26.86 16.20
C THR A 8 -19.51 27.39 17.64
N ARG A 9 -18.27 27.50 18.08
CA ARG A 9 -17.96 28.12 19.36
C ARG A 9 -18.42 29.59 19.38
N ILE A 10 -18.22 30.32 18.29
CA ILE A 10 -18.64 31.74 18.13
C ILE A 10 -20.14 31.88 18.27
N GLN A 11 -20.93 31.08 17.56
CA GLN A 11 -22.38 31.09 17.63
C GLN A 11 -22.90 30.84 19.07
N ARG A 12 -22.21 30.00 19.86
CA ARG A 12 -22.56 29.80 21.27
C ARG A 12 -22.35 31.05 22.13
N TYR A 13 -21.31 31.82 21.83
CA TYR A 13 -21.10 33.11 22.50
C TYR A 13 -22.17 34.12 22.08
N GLN A 14 -22.57 34.18 20.81
CA GLN A 14 -23.65 35.00 20.30
C GLN A 14 -24.98 34.63 20.99
N ILE A 15 -25.34 33.36 21.07
CA ILE A 15 -26.52 32.88 21.81
C ILE A 15 -26.50 33.37 23.25
N SER A 16 -25.37 33.28 23.93
CA SER A 16 -25.24 33.71 25.33
C SER A 16 -25.41 35.23 25.48
N ALA A 17 -24.86 36.01 24.56
CA ALA A 17 -25.00 37.48 24.57
C ALA A 17 -26.45 37.93 24.32
N LEU A 18 -27.10 37.35 23.31
CA LEU A 18 -28.47 37.65 22.95
C LEU A 18 -29.51 37.23 24.04
N LEU A 19 -29.26 36.07 24.69
CA LEU A 19 -30.07 35.66 25.85
C LEU A 19 -29.96 36.66 27.02
N LYS A 20 -28.76 37.19 27.27
CA LYS A 20 -28.56 38.23 28.31
C LYS A 20 -29.19 39.56 27.93
N ALA A 21 -29.29 39.84 26.64
CA ALA A 21 -30.00 41.02 26.11
C ALA A 21 -31.53 40.87 26.11
N GLY A 22 -32.06 39.71 26.54
CA GLY A 22 -33.52 39.50 26.68
C GLY A 22 -34.21 38.97 25.41
N HIS A 23 -33.45 38.62 24.34
CA HIS A 23 -34.04 38.06 23.11
C HIS A 23 -34.61 36.66 23.33
N ASN A 24 -35.74 36.38 22.67
CA ASN A 24 -36.31 35.02 22.66
C ASN A 24 -35.58 34.08 21.72
N GLN A 25 -35.89 32.77 21.83
CA GLN A 25 -35.16 31.74 21.06
C GLN A 25 -35.39 31.85 19.53
N THR A 26 -36.49 32.41 19.10
CA THR A 26 -36.83 32.59 17.68
C THR A 26 -35.98 33.70 17.10
N ASP A 27 -35.94 34.86 17.76
CA ASP A 27 -35.14 36.02 17.34
C ASP A 27 -33.64 35.65 17.31
N ILE A 28 -33.18 34.94 18.34
CA ILE A 28 -31.77 34.45 18.39
C ILE A 28 -31.48 33.56 17.18
N ALA A 29 -32.40 32.66 16.82
CA ALA A 29 -32.18 31.73 15.71
C ALA A 29 -32.09 32.48 14.37
N ASP A 30 -32.94 33.49 14.18
CA ASP A 30 -32.94 34.33 12.98
C ASP A 30 -31.66 35.17 12.89
N MET A 31 -31.22 35.79 14.00
CA MET A 31 -30.00 36.61 14.05
C MET A 31 -28.73 35.81 13.74
N ILE A 32 -28.63 34.56 14.20
CA ILE A 32 -27.47 33.70 13.92
C ILE A 32 -27.65 32.76 12.71
N GLN A 33 -28.74 32.95 11.97
CA GLN A 33 -29.09 32.24 10.73
C GLN A 33 -29.14 30.70 10.87
N VAL A 34 -29.77 30.23 11.95
CA VAL A 34 -29.99 28.79 12.20
C VAL A 34 -31.50 28.53 12.41
N HIS A 35 -31.91 27.27 12.32
CA HIS A 35 -33.29 26.92 12.61
C HIS A 35 -33.55 27.03 14.12
N LYS A 36 -34.75 27.54 14.51
CA LYS A 36 -35.14 27.73 15.92
C LYS A 36 -34.98 26.47 16.78
N SER A 37 -35.25 25.27 16.22
CA SER A 37 -35.01 24.01 16.93
C SER A 37 -33.52 23.75 17.27
N THR A 38 -32.60 24.37 16.53
CA THR A 38 -31.16 24.28 16.83
C THR A 38 -30.81 25.02 18.10
N VAL A 39 -31.34 26.24 18.28
CA VAL A 39 -31.16 27.03 19.50
C VAL A 39 -31.86 26.37 20.68
N SER A 40 -33.08 25.91 20.53
CA SER A 40 -33.85 25.23 21.58
C SER A 40 -33.11 23.96 22.07
N ARG A 41 -32.65 23.11 21.15
CA ARG A 41 -31.85 21.90 21.49
C ARG A 41 -30.51 22.24 22.11
N GLU A 42 -29.87 23.33 21.68
CA GLU A 42 -28.61 23.78 22.26
C GLU A 42 -28.80 24.19 23.72
N LEU A 43 -29.82 24.98 24.01
CA LEU A 43 -30.13 25.43 25.37
C LEU A 43 -30.57 24.28 26.28
N SER A 44 -31.43 23.39 25.78
CA SER A 44 -31.86 22.21 26.55
C SER A 44 -30.71 21.28 26.90
N ARG A 45 -29.79 20.99 25.93
CA ARG A 45 -28.77 19.98 26.10
C ARG A 45 -27.49 20.49 26.76
N ASN A 46 -27.27 21.81 26.76
CA ASN A 46 -25.96 22.38 27.14
C ASN A 46 -26.08 23.43 28.25
N ARG A 47 -27.26 23.58 28.89
CA ARG A 47 -27.48 24.42 30.06
C ARG A 47 -26.90 23.69 31.29
N GLY A 48 -26.05 24.38 32.06
CA GLY A 48 -25.56 23.88 33.34
C GLY A 48 -26.44 24.35 34.50
N LEU A 49 -26.12 23.93 35.74
CA LEU A 49 -26.83 24.30 36.97
C LEU A 49 -26.91 25.84 37.18
N ARG A 50 -25.88 26.55 36.72
CA ARG A 50 -25.79 28.05 36.81
C ARG A 50 -26.22 28.75 35.53
N GLY A 51 -27.11 28.15 34.71
CA GLY A 51 -27.58 28.72 33.45
C GLY A 51 -26.72 28.33 32.22
N TYR A 52 -27.00 28.97 31.07
CA TYR A 52 -26.29 28.73 29.84
C TYR A 52 -24.96 29.48 29.80
N ARG A 53 -23.86 28.74 29.67
CA ARG A 53 -22.49 29.28 29.58
C ARG A 53 -21.82 28.77 28.30
N PRO A 54 -21.39 29.60 27.35
CA PRO A 54 -20.97 29.21 26.01
C PRO A 54 -19.74 28.28 26.03
N LYS A 55 -18.76 28.52 26.93
CA LYS A 55 -17.57 27.68 27.09
C LYS A 55 -17.96 26.27 27.57
N GLN A 56 -18.82 26.15 28.58
CA GLN A 56 -19.32 24.90 29.12
C GLN A 56 -20.20 24.16 28.09
N ALA A 57 -21.09 24.90 27.41
CA ALA A 57 -21.94 24.34 26.35
C ALA A 57 -21.11 23.73 25.20
N HIS A 58 -20.05 24.42 24.80
CA HIS A 58 -19.12 23.91 23.80
C HIS A 58 -18.42 22.63 24.29
N GLN A 59 -18.00 22.60 25.56
CA GLN A 59 -17.37 21.41 26.17
C GLN A 59 -18.35 20.22 26.22
N PHE A 60 -19.61 20.46 26.65
CA PHE A 60 -20.64 19.43 26.68
C PHE A 60 -20.96 18.86 25.29
N ALA A 61 -21.08 19.73 24.29
CA ALA A 61 -21.28 19.31 22.92
C ALA A 61 -20.07 18.52 22.36
N SER A 62 -18.85 18.94 22.70
CA SER A 62 -17.62 18.24 22.32
C SER A 62 -17.52 16.86 22.99
N ASN A 63 -17.81 16.79 24.30
CA ASN A 63 -17.75 15.52 25.05
C ASN A 63 -18.80 14.50 24.54
N ARG A 64 -20.02 14.96 24.19
CA ARG A 64 -21.02 14.06 23.56
C ARG A 64 -20.55 13.53 22.23
N ARG A 65 -19.91 14.34 21.40
CA ARG A 65 -19.33 13.90 20.14
C ARG A 65 -18.26 12.85 20.36
N LYS A 66 -17.38 13.03 21.36
CA LYS A 66 -16.36 12.04 21.72
C LYS A 66 -16.99 10.73 22.20
N LYS A 67 -18.06 10.78 23.00
CA LYS A 67 -18.78 9.60 23.50
C LYS A 67 -19.55 8.83 22.40
N ALA A 68 -20.08 9.56 21.42
CA ALA A 68 -20.84 8.99 20.31
C ALA A 68 -19.97 8.39 19.20
N ARG A 69 -18.64 8.51 19.29
CA ARG A 69 -17.73 7.85 18.35
C ARG A 69 -17.79 6.34 18.56
N TYR A 70 -17.98 5.61 17.46
CA TYR A 70 -17.89 4.14 17.45
C TYR A 70 -16.57 3.70 18.11
N ARG A 71 -16.65 2.93 19.17
CA ARG A 71 -15.47 2.38 19.84
C ARG A 71 -15.10 1.08 19.15
N ILE A 72 -13.97 1.10 18.48
CA ILE A 72 -13.40 -0.11 17.89
C ILE A 72 -12.98 -1.02 19.05
N ALA A 73 -13.42 -2.28 19.02
CA ALA A 73 -13.08 -3.27 20.04
C ALA A 73 -11.55 -3.48 20.11
N ALA A 74 -11.03 -3.77 21.31
CA ALA A 74 -9.60 -3.98 21.50
C ALA A 74 -9.05 -5.13 20.64
N SER A 75 -9.82 -6.20 20.46
CA SER A 75 -9.47 -7.32 19.57
C SER A 75 -9.22 -6.90 18.12
N ILE A 76 -9.97 -5.91 17.63
CA ILE A 76 -9.78 -5.37 16.27
C ILE A 76 -8.48 -4.56 16.18
N TRP A 77 -8.13 -3.83 17.24
CA TRP A 77 -6.85 -3.12 17.29
C TRP A 77 -5.67 -4.08 17.29
N ILE A 78 -5.73 -5.18 18.04
CA ILE A 78 -4.72 -6.25 18.04
C ILE A 78 -4.54 -6.80 16.61
N LEU A 79 -5.64 -7.07 15.90
CA LEU A 79 -5.59 -7.52 14.51
C LEU A 79 -4.95 -6.46 13.59
N ILE A 80 -5.34 -5.18 13.72
CA ILE A 80 -4.77 -4.07 12.95
C ILE A 80 -3.26 -3.99 13.19
N GLU A 81 -2.81 -4.05 14.45
CA GLU A 81 -1.39 -4.02 14.77
C GLU A 81 -0.63 -5.20 14.15
N ALA A 82 -1.17 -6.41 14.24
CA ALA A 82 -0.58 -7.60 13.64
C ALA A 82 -0.40 -7.43 12.12
N LEU A 83 -1.40 -6.86 11.42
CA LEU A 83 -1.32 -6.59 9.99
C LEU A 83 -0.32 -5.46 9.65
N ILE A 84 -0.26 -4.40 10.47
CA ILE A 84 0.75 -3.32 10.32
C ILE A 84 2.16 -3.89 10.53
N ARG A 85 2.38 -4.78 11.52
CA ARG A 85 3.66 -5.47 11.73
C ARG A 85 4.02 -6.43 10.59
N GLN A 86 3.04 -6.85 9.80
CA GLN A 86 3.24 -7.52 8.51
C GLN A 86 3.48 -6.54 7.36
N GLU A 87 3.70 -5.24 7.67
CA GLU A 87 4.02 -4.16 6.73
C GLU A 87 2.90 -3.84 5.73
N TRP A 88 1.66 -4.15 6.10
CA TRP A 88 0.51 -3.68 5.36
C TRP A 88 0.34 -2.16 5.58
N SER A 89 -0.05 -1.44 4.54
CA SER A 89 -0.39 -0.03 4.72
C SER A 89 -1.75 0.12 5.41
N PRO A 90 -1.99 1.23 6.11
CA PRO A 90 -3.30 1.53 6.69
C PRO A 90 -4.46 1.45 5.69
N GLU A 91 -4.26 1.80 4.42
CA GLU A 91 -5.25 1.65 3.35
C GLU A 91 -5.54 0.16 3.07
N GLN A 92 -4.50 -0.67 2.96
CA GLN A 92 -4.65 -2.11 2.75
C GLN A 92 -5.42 -2.77 3.91
N VAL A 93 -5.09 -2.39 5.14
CA VAL A 93 -5.78 -2.90 6.35
C VAL A 93 -7.24 -2.46 6.38
N SER A 94 -7.53 -1.19 6.13
CA SER A 94 -8.88 -0.62 6.10
C SER A 94 -9.80 -1.36 5.14
N ASP A 95 -9.36 -1.49 3.88
CA ASP A 95 -10.18 -2.10 2.84
C ASP A 95 -10.28 -3.62 2.99
N TRP A 96 -9.23 -4.28 3.46
CA TRP A 96 -9.26 -5.71 3.76
C TRP A 96 -10.24 -6.03 4.90
N LEU A 97 -10.27 -5.22 5.98
CA LEU A 97 -11.25 -5.34 7.06
C LEU A 97 -12.68 -5.14 6.56
N LYS A 98 -12.88 -4.20 5.64
CA LYS A 98 -14.18 -3.97 5.01
C LYS A 98 -14.67 -5.19 4.21
N VAL A 99 -13.78 -5.79 3.42
CA VAL A 99 -14.12 -6.94 2.55
C VAL A 99 -14.33 -8.22 3.36
N ASN A 100 -13.47 -8.51 4.35
CA ASN A 100 -13.46 -9.82 5.03
C ASN A 100 -14.28 -9.83 6.34
N TYR A 101 -14.47 -8.68 6.98
CA TYR A 101 -15.16 -8.58 8.29
C TYR A 101 -16.33 -7.60 8.27
N SER A 102 -16.65 -6.98 7.12
CA SER A 102 -17.67 -5.92 7.03
C SER A 102 -17.44 -4.75 8.01
N LEU A 103 -16.20 -4.55 8.45
CA LEU A 103 -15.82 -3.50 9.40
C LEU A 103 -15.39 -2.25 8.64
N GLN A 104 -16.03 -1.12 8.93
CA GLN A 104 -15.72 0.18 8.31
C GLN A 104 -14.82 1.00 9.23
N ILE A 105 -13.51 0.79 9.12
CA ILE A 105 -12.48 1.58 9.83
C ILE A 105 -11.69 2.34 8.78
N SER A 106 -11.72 3.67 8.82
CA SER A 106 -10.98 4.46 7.82
C SER A 106 -9.46 4.33 8.01
N HIS A 107 -8.72 4.34 6.91
CA HIS A 107 -7.25 4.33 6.95
C HIS A 107 -6.67 5.54 7.72
N GLU A 108 -7.38 6.69 7.70
CA GLU A 108 -7.00 7.86 8.49
C GLU A 108 -7.04 7.59 9.99
N TRP A 109 -8.05 6.84 10.47
CA TRP A 109 -8.12 6.40 11.87
C TRP A 109 -6.93 5.51 12.26
N ILE A 110 -6.53 4.62 11.36
CA ILE A 110 -5.37 3.74 11.58
C ILE A 110 -4.08 4.58 11.61
N TYR A 111 -3.93 5.58 10.73
CA TYR A 111 -2.81 6.51 10.79
C TYR A 111 -2.77 7.29 12.12
N GLN A 112 -3.90 7.77 12.60
CA GLN A 112 -3.97 8.47 13.89
C GLN A 112 -3.59 7.54 15.06
N TYR A 113 -4.02 6.28 15.00
CA TYR A 113 -3.63 5.28 16.00
C TYR A 113 -2.11 5.04 15.99
N ILE A 114 -1.51 4.84 14.83
CA ILE A 114 -0.05 4.68 14.69
C ILE A 114 0.72 5.91 15.18
N LEU A 115 0.17 7.11 14.96
CA LEU A 115 0.77 8.35 15.46
C LEU A 115 0.68 8.44 16.98
N MET A 116 -0.42 8.02 17.58
CA MET A 116 -0.57 7.95 19.05
C MET A 116 0.39 6.92 19.65
N ASP A 117 0.53 5.74 19.04
CA ASP A 117 1.51 4.72 19.42
C ASP A 117 2.93 5.28 19.40
N LYS A 118 3.30 5.98 18.32
CA LYS A 118 4.59 6.64 18.21
C LYS A 118 4.85 7.67 19.33
N HIS A 119 3.86 8.48 19.66
CA HIS A 119 3.96 9.45 20.77
C HIS A 119 4.08 8.79 22.13
N ALA A 120 3.53 7.58 22.30
CA ALA A 120 3.68 6.76 23.49
C ALA A 120 4.98 5.93 23.52
N GLY A 121 5.86 6.07 22.52
CA GLY A 121 7.12 5.35 22.41
C GLY A 121 7.04 4.01 21.67
N GLY A 122 5.88 3.69 21.05
CA GLY A 122 5.69 2.48 20.29
C GLY A 122 6.39 2.46 18.92
N ASP A 123 6.37 1.32 18.26
CA ASP A 123 7.16 1.01 17.08
C ASP A 123 6.36 0.85 15.77
N LEU A 124 5.02 0.90 15.80
CA LEU A 124 4.16 0.64 14.64
C LEU A 124 4.52 1.49 13.41
N HIS A 125 4.95 2.74 13.63
CA HIS A 125 5.34 3.65 12.56
C HIS A 125 6.55 3.16 11.75
N ARG A 126 7.40 2.28 12.33
CA ARG A 126 8.61 1.72 11.66
C ARG A 126 8.24 0.71 10.58
N HIS A 127 7.07 0.10 10.68
CA HIS A 127 6.55 -0.87 9.73
C HIS A 127 5.88 -0.23 8.49
N LEU A 128 5.75 1.10 8.47
CA LEU A 128 5.22 1.81 7.30
C LEU A 128 6.28 1.96 6.20
N ARG A 129 5.85 1.79 4.93
CA ARG A 129 6.74 1.84 3.76
C ARG A 129 7.51 3.16 3.61
N CYS A 130 6.86 4.29 3.85
CA CYS A 130 7.41 5.63 3.59
C CYS A 130 7.73 6.34 4.89
N GLN A 131 8.96 6.19 5.36
CA GLN A 131 9.43 6.87 6.58
C GLN A 131 10.09 8.23 6.32
N LYS A 132 10.52 8.53 5.09
CA LYS A 132 11.21 9.78 4.71
C LYS A 132 10.77 10.27 3.33
N LYS A 133 10.74 11.60 3.13
CA LYS A 133 10.52 12.23 1.81
C LYS A 133 11.59 11.79 0.82
N ARG A 134 11.17 11.27 -0.36
CA ARG A 134 12.08 10.92 -1.47
C ARG A 134 12.64 12.18 -2.11
N ARG A 135 13.97 12.28 -2.25
CA ARG A 135 14.63 13.24 -3.15
C ARG A 135 14.77 12.59 -4.53
N LYS A 136 14.24 13.24 -5.57
CA LYS A 136 14.48 12.83 -6.97
C LYS A 136 15.96 13.03 -7.31
N ARG A 137 16.62 11.97 -7.80
CA ARG A 137 17.94 12.06 -8.43
C ARG A 137 17.75 11.89 -9.94
N TYR A 138 18.24 12.82 -10.73
CA TYR A 138 18.35 12.68 -12.18
C TYR A 138 19.55 11.79 -12.51
N GLY A 139 19.38 10.89 -13.51
CA GLY A 139 20.34 9.85 -13.82
C GLY A 139 21.53 10.30 -14.66
N SER A 140 22.59 9.49 -14.66
CA SER A 140 23.76 9.62 -15.52
C SER A 140 23.63 8.73 -16.77
N TYR A 141 24.22 9.15 -17.86
CA TYR A 141 24.30 8.40 -19.13
C TYR A 141 25.14 7.12 -18.95
N GLU A 142 24.56 5.95 -19.23
CA GLU A 142 25.32 4.70 -19.36
C GLU A 142 25.38 4.27 -20.84
N ARG A 143 26.58 4.04 -21.34
CA ARG A 143 26.84 3.41 -22.65
C ARG A 143 26.79 1.88 -22.44
N ARG A 144 25.62 1.25 -22.62
CA ARG A 144 25.48 -0.21 -22.61
C ARG A 144 25.49 -0.71 -24.05
N GLY A 145 26.27 -1.77 -24.31
CA GLY A 145 26.28 -2.45 -25.60
C GLY A 145 24.93 -3.12 -25.89
N THR A 146 24.60 -3.30 -27.16
CA THR A 146 23.37 -3.97 -27.62
C THR A 146 23.48 -5.49 -27.45
N LEU A 147 22.43 -6.13 -26.95
CA LEU A 147 22.27 -7.59 -26.92
C LEU A 147 22.04 -8.12 -28.34
N LYS A 148 22.65 -9.25 -28.69
CA LYS A 148 22.41 -9.92 -29.98
C LYS A 148 21.02 -10.56 -30.00
N ASN A 149 20.36 -10.59 -31.15
CA ASN A 149 19.08 -11.28 -31.42
C ASN A 149 17.94 -10.88 -30.44
N ARG A 150 17.97 -9.69 -29.89
CA ARG A 150 16.92 -9.20 -29.02
C ARG A 150 15.65 -8.86 -29.83
N VAL A 151 14.48 -9.25 -29.34
CA VAL A 151 13.18 -8.84 -29.86
C VAL A 151 12.71 -7.59 -29.13
N SER A 152 12.31 -6.55 -29.87
CA SER A 152 11.82 -5.30 -29.26
C SER A 152 10.49 -5.51 -28.55
N ILE A 153 10.24 -4.70 -27.51
CA ILE A 153 8.93 -4.65 -26.84
C ILE A 153 7.81 -4.24 -27.82
N ASP A 154 8.12 -3.59 -28.91
CA ASP A 154 7.15 -3.20 -29.95
C ASP A 154 6.50 -4.43 -30.65
N GLU A 155 7.24 -5.54 -30.68
CA GLU A 155 6.76 -6.81 -31.26
C GLU A 155 5.95 -7.64 -30.25
N ARG A 156 5.86 -7.17 -28.98
CA ARG A 156 5.13 -7.86 -27.92
C ARG A 156 3.63 -7.82 -28.18
N PRO A 157 2.91 -8.97 -28.10
CA PRO A 157 1.47 -9.00 -28.33
C PRO A 157 0.69 -8.04 -27.43
N ALA A 158 -0.26 -7.28 -27.99
CA ALA A 158 -1.04 -6.27 -27.28
C ALA A 158 -1.81 -6.82 -26.07
N ILE A 159 -2.16 -8.12 -26.08
CA ILE A 159 -2.82 -8.78 -24.95
C ILE A 159 -2.00 -8.67 -23.65
N VAL A 160 -0.67 -8.59 -23.72
CA VAL A 160 0.20 -8.45 -22.54
C VAL A 160 -0.08 -7.13 -21.81
N ASP A 161 -0.42 -6.07 -22.54
CA ASP A 161 -0.69 -4.76 -21.96
C ASP A 161 -2.05 -4.66 -21.30
N THR A 162 -3.02 -5.48 -21.74
CA THR A 162 -4.34 -5.57 -21.11
C THR A 162 -4.32 -6.23 -19.74
N ARG A 163 -3.28 -7.01 -19.44
CA ARG A 163 -3.13 -7.76 -18.17
C ARG A 163 -4.30 -8.69 -17.87
N GLN A 164 -4.94 -9.24 -18.89
CA GLN A 164 -6.14 -10.08 -18.73
C GLN A 164 -5.82 -11.56 -18.49
N ARG A 165 -4.65 -12.02 -18.91
CA ARG A 165 -4.20 -13.41 -18.71
C ARG A 165 -3.07 -13.51 -17.68
N LEU A 166 -2.88 -14.67 -17.08
CA LEU A 166 -1.72 -15.03 -16.28
C LEU A 166 -0.60 -15.54 -17.18
N GLY A 167 0.66 -15.44 -16.70
CA GLY A 167 1.84 -15.98 -17.37
C GLY A 167 2.63 -14.96 -18.19
N ASP A 168 2.32 -13.67 -18.08
CA ASP A 168 3.13 -12.59 -18.65
C ASP A 168 4.00 -11.94 -17.55
N TRP A 169 5.32 -12.03 -17.68
CA TRP A 169 6.29 -11.69 -16.64
C TRP A 169 7.14 -10.49 -16.99
N GLU A 170 7.54 -9.74 -15.98
CA GLU A 170 8.62 -8.76 -16.03
C GLU A 170 9.79 -9.26 -15.18
N VAL A 171 11.02 -9.24 -15.72
CA VAL A 171 12.23 -9.67 -15.03
C VAL A 171 13.19 -8.52 -14.80
N ASP A 172 13.88 -8.51 -13.66
CA ASP A 172 14.93 -7.54 -13.32
C ASP A 172 15.92 -8.17 -12.35
N THR A 173 17.03 -7.48 -12.09
CA THR A 173 18.01 -7.85 -11.07
C THR A 173 18.20 -6.77 -10.04
N ILE A 174 18.17 -7.16 -8.76
CA ILE A 174 18.37 -6.26 -7.63
C ILE A 174 19.75 -6.50 -7.07
N ILE A 175 20.61 -5.47 -7.04
CA ILE A 175 22.02 -5.57 -6.66
C ILE A 175 22.22 -5.00 -5.25
N GLY A 176 23.00 -5.71 -4.41
CA GLY A 176 23.44 -5.28 -3.07
C GLY A 176 24.71 -4.44 -3.08
N LYS A 177 25.23 -4.17 -1.88
CA LYS A 177 26.55 -3.55 -1.69
C LYS A 177 27.64 -4.45 -2.32
N GLY A 178 28.59 -3.85 -3.02
CA GLY A 178 29.70 -4.57 -3.66
C GLY A 178 29.39 -5.18 -5.03
N HIS A 179 28.17 -5.09 -5.52
CA HIS A 179 27.72 -5.46 -6.89
C HIS A 179 28.01 -6.91 -7.33
N ARG A 180 28.46 -7.79 -6.42
CA ARG A 180 28.81 -9.19 -6.73
C ARG A 180 27.58 -10.09 -6.74
N HIS A 181 26.80 -10.05 -5.67
CA HIS A 181 25.59 -10.85 -5.50
C HIS A 181 24.38 -10.08 -5.98
N ALA A 182 23.41 -10.76 -6.56
CA ALA A 182 22.14 -10.16 -6.97
C ALA A 182 20.95 -11.04 -6.58
N ILE A 183 19.77 -10.46 -6.57
CA ILE A 183 18.49 -11.16 -6.51
C ILE A 183 17.82 -10.97 -7.86
N VAL A 184 17.52 -12.06 -8.56
CA VAL A 184 16.64 -12.08 -9.72
C VAL A 184 15.24 -11.89 -9.20
N SER A 185 14.51 -10.92 -9.75
CA SER A 185 13.12 -10.65 -9.43
C SER A 185 12.25 -10.80 -10.65
N LEU A 186 11.25 -11.67 -10.56
CA LEU A 186 10.19 -11.84 -11.55
C LEU A 186 8.89 -11.31 -10.98
N THR A 187 8.14 -10.57 -11.76
CA THR A 187 6.82 -10.07 -11.35
C THR A 187 5.80 -10.40 -12.43
N GLU A 188 4.76 -11.15 -12.07
CA GLU A 188 3.66 -11.48 -12.97
C GLU A 188 2.76 -10.25 -13.15
N ARG A 189 2.40 -9.94 -14.41
CA ARG A 189 1.78 -8.65 -14.75
C ARG A 189 0.33 -8.50 -14.30
N LYS A 190 -0.46 -9.57 -14.29
CA LYS A 190 -1.87 -9.56 -13.85
C LYS A 190 -1.98 -9.67 -12.33
N SER A 191 -1.46 -10.74 -11.76
CA SER A 191 -1.59 -11.07 -10.33
C SER A 191 -0.67 -10.28 -9.42
N ARG A 192 0.39 -9.68 -9.97
CA ARG A 192 1.47 -9.05 -9.18
C ARG A 192 2.26 -10.02 -8.31
N LEU A 193 2.21 -11.33 -8.63
CA LEU A 193 3.01 -12.33 -7.95
C LEU A 193 4.49 -12.03 -8.16
N ALA A 194 5.25 -12.07 -7.06
CA ALA A 194 6.69 -11.88 -7.06
C ALA A 194 7.40 -13.20 -6.83
N LEU A 195 8.38 -13.51 -7.67
CA LEU A 195 9.31 -14.62 -7.45
C LEU A 195 10.72 -14.05 -7.33
N LEU A 196 11.47 -14.53 -6.36
CA LEU A 196 12.81 -14.05 -6.03
C LEU A 196 13.78 -15.20 -5.93
N ARG A 197 14.98 -15.03 -6.49
CA ARG A 197 16.08 -16.00 -6.34
C ARG A 197 17.40 -15.27 -6.18
N LYS A 198 18.21 -15.65 -5.20
CA LYS A 198 19.57 -15.16 -5.06
C LYS A 198 20.47 -15.81 -6.10
N VAL A 199 21.37 -15.02 -6.67
CA VAL A 199 22.47 -15.50 -7.51
C VAL A 199 23.79 -14.97 -6.97
N GLU A 200 24.79 -15.85 -6.87
CA GLU A 200 26.10 -15.51 -6.32
C GLU A 200 26.87 -14.53 -7.20
N ARG A 201 26.63 -14.59 -8.51
CA ARG A 201 27.19 -13.67 -9.50
C ARG A 201 26.12 -13.25 -10.50
N LYS A 202 26.10 -11.98 -10.84
CA LYS A 202 25.22 -11.43 -11.86
C LYS A 202 25.73 -11.75 -13.29
N THR A 203 25.82 -13.03 -13.63
CA THR A 203 26.16 -13.50 -14.98
C THR A 203 24.91 -13.87 -15.75
N ALA A 204 24.98 -13.82 -17.09
CA ALA A 204 23.85 -14.19 -17.95
C ALA A 204 23.41 -15.63 -17.71
N GLN A 205 24.37 -16.56 -17.49
CA GLN A 205 24.07 -17.96 -17.21
C GLN A 205 23.31 -18.13 -15.90
N ALA A 206 23.82 -17.58 -14.77
CA ALA A 206 23.20 -17.70 -13.45
C ALA A 206 21.81 -17.06 -13.39
N VAL A 207 21.62 -15.93 -14.09
CA VAL A 207 20.31 -15.28 -14.19
C VAL A 207 19.34 -16.13 -15.00
N ALA A 208 19.79 -16.70 -16.13
CA ALA A 208 18.95 -17.58 -16.95
C ALA A 208 18.52 -18.84 -16.18
N GLU A 209 19.44 -19.49 -15.47
CA GLU A 209 19.14 -20.64 -14.60
C GLU A 209 18.09 -20.30 -13.54
N ALA A 210 18.28 -19.19 -12.83
CA ALA A 210 17.34 -18.73 -11.81
C ALA A 210 15.94 -18.46 -12.38
N VAL A 211 15.84 -17.82 -13.55
CA VAL A 211 14.56 -17.56 -14.24
C VAL A 211 13.87 -18.86 -14.63
N ILE A 212 14.63 -19.80 -15.22
CA ILE A 212 14.10 -21.09 -15.68
C ILE A 212 13.58 -21.90 -14.49
N GLU A 213 14.36 -22.03 -13.41
CA GLU A 213 13.97 -22.76 -12.21
C GLU A 213 12.68 -22.20 -11.59
N LEU A 214 12.61 -20.87 -11.42
CA LEU A 214 11.46 -20.20 -10.81
C LEU A 214 10.18 -20.40 -11.63
N LEU A 215 10.27 -20.35 -12.95
CA LEU A 215 9.08 -20.42 -13.82
C LEU A 215 8.67 -21.84 -14.16
N LYS A 216 9.61 -22.79 -14.26
CA LYS A 216 9.28 -24.22 -14.48
C LYS A 216 8.49 -24.85 -13.34
N SER A 217 8.64 -24.35 -12.13
CA SER A 217 7.92 -24.86 -10.95
C SER A 217 6.45 -24.44 -10.88
N LEU A 218 6.01 -23.53 -11.74
CA LEU A 218 4.67 -22.97 -11.67
C LEU A 218 3.64 -23.80 -12.46
N PRO A 219 2.38 -23.87 -11.98
CA PRO A 219 1.30 -24.57 -12.66
C PRO A 219 0.75 -23.82 -13.89
N VAL A 220 1.14 -22.57 -14.07
CA VAL A 220 0.66 -21.68 -15.15
C VAL A 220 1.76 -21.56 -16.21
N ARG A 221 1.37 -21.75 -17.49
CA ARG A 221 2.29 -21.56 -18.61
C ARG A 221 2.85 -20.14 -18.65
N THR A 222 4.15 -20.02 -18.86
CA THR A 222 4.79 -18.74 -19.16
C THR A 222 4.54 -18.38 -20.62
N HIS A 223 3.89 -17.23 -20.88
CA HIS A 223 3.61 -16.76 -22.24
C HIS A 223 4.68 -15.80 -22.73
N THR A 224 4.99 -14.78 -21.93
CA THR A 224 6.01 -13.77 -22.29
C THR A 224 6.86 -13.36 -21.09
N ILE A 225 8.10 -12.97 -21.37
CA ILE A 225 9.00 -12.35 -20.39
C ILE A 225 9.47 -11.03 -20.96
N THR A 226 9.35 -9.93 -20.19
CA THR A 226 9.87 -8.62 -20.56
C THR A 226 11.07 -8.26 -19.67
N ALA A 227 12.24 -8.03 -20.31
CA ALA A 227 13.51 -7.67 -19.66
C ALA A 227 13.96 -6.25 -20.01
N ASP A 228 14.95 -5.72 -19.30
CA ASP A 228 15.73 -4.57 -19.78
C ASP A 228 16.90 -5.02 -20.67
N ASN A 229 17.65 -4.04 -21.19
CA ASN A 229 18.80 -4.30 -22.04
C ASN A 229 20.08 -4.61 -21.22
N GLY A 230 19.95 -5.15 -20.00
CA GLY A 230 21.10 -5.53 -19.18
C GLY A 230 21.85 -6.74 -19.75
N LYS A 231 23.18 -6.72 -19.70
CA LYS A 231 24.03 -7.84 -20.16
C LYS A 231 23.75 -9.17 -19.44
N GLU A 232 23.15 -9.11 -18.28
CA GLU A 232 22.69 -10.25 -17.49
C GLU A 232 21.56 -11.05 -18.16
N PHE A 233 20.92 -10.49 -19.16
CA PHE A 233 19.87 -11.15 -19.97
C PHE A 233 20.38 -11.63 -21.33
N ALA A 234 21.72 -11.68 -21.53
CA ALA A 234 22.30 -12.13 -22.81
C ALA A 234 21.98 -13.61 -23.13
N SER A 235 21.63 -14.44 -22.13
CA SER A 235 21.19 -15.83 -22.33
C SER A 235 19.66 -15.96 -22.51
N HIS A 236 18.97 -14.93 -23.00
CA HIS A 236 17.52 -14.91 -23.20
C HIS A 236 17.01 -15.98 -24.20
N GLU A 237 17.81 -16.33 -25.20
CA GLU A 237 17.47 -17.42 -26.16
C GLU A 237 17.37 -18.78 -25.44
N ARG A 238 18.25 -19.05 -24.45
CA ARG A 238 18.16 -20.24 -23.60
C ARG A 238 16.87 -20.23 -22.77
N ILE A 239 16.53 -19.07 -22.17
CA ILE A 239 15.28 -18.90 -21.41
C ILE A 239 14.07 -19.17 -22.31
N ALA A 240 14.04 -18.57 -23.52
CA ALA A 240 12.98 -18.74 -24.48
C ALA A 240 12.78 -20.22 -24.88
N LYS A 241 13.88 -20.91 -25.18
CA LYS A 241 13.88 -22.32 -25.57
C LYS A 241 13.40 -23.24 -24.44
N GLU A 242 13.94 -23.06 -23.23
CA GLU A 242 13.68 -23.95 -22.07
C GLU A 242 12.27 -23.79 -21.50
N LEU A 243 11.66 -22.61 -21.64
CA LEU A 243 10.33 -22.29 -21.15
C LEU A 243 9.28 -22.27 -22.24
N HIS A 244 9.65 -22.46 -23.52
CA HIS A 244 8.77 -22.30 -24.69
C HIS A 244 8.01 -20.98 -24.63
N THR A 245 8.72 -19.87 -24.41
CA THR A 245 8.19 -18.51 -24.19
C THR A 245 8.92 -17.49 -25.05
N ASP A 246 8.26 -16.36 -25.32
CA ASP A 246 8.88 -15.24 -26.01
C ASP A 246 9.50 -14.24 -25.01
N VAL A 247 10.71 -13.74 -25.31
CA VAL A 247 11.42 -12.77 -24.48
C VAL A 247 11.54 -11.44 -25.22
N TYR A 248 10.98 -10.39 -24.65
CA TYR A 248 10.96 -9.02 -25.18
C TYR A 248 11.81 -8.07 -24.37
N PHE A 249 12.39 -7.08 -25.04
CA PHE A 249 13.25 -6.11 -24.40
C PHE A 249 12.66 -4.69 -24.45
N ALA A 250 12.57 -4.05 -23.29
CA ALA A 250 12.11 -2.68 -23.16
C ALA A 250 13.08 -1.71 -23.87
N HIS A 251 12.58 -0.54 -24.26
CA HIS A 251 13.43 0.50 -24.81
C HIS A 251 14.44 1.01 -23.78
N PRO A 252 15.63 1.43 -24.21
CA PRO A 252 16.58 2.10 -23.35
C PRO A 252 15.91 3.31 -22.65
N TYR A 253 16.17 3.45 -21.36
CA TYR A 253 15.61 4.53 -20.52
C TYR A 253 14.09 4.56 -20.31
N SER A 254 13.36 3.57 -20.81
CA SER A 254 11.89 3.48 -20.71
C SER A 254 11.45 2.63 -19.55
N SER A 255 11.79 3.02 -18.31
CA SER A 255 11.44 2.26 -17.09
C SER A 255 9.94 2.08 -16.90
N TRP A 256 9.11 2.97 -17.46
CA TRP A 256 7.65 2.89 -17.41
C TRP A 256 7.08 1.66 -18.15
N GLU A 257 7.80 1.12 -19.12
CA GLU A 257 7.40 -0.10 -19.85
C GLU A 257 7.45 -1.35 -18.96
N ARG A 258 8.20 -1.27 -17.84
CA ARG A 258 8.31 -2.29 -16.79
C ARG A 258 7.90 -1.74 -15.41
N ALA A 259 6.85 -0.92 -15.39
CA ALA A 259 6.39 -0.24 -14.19
C ALA A 259 5.96 -1.21 -13.08
N THR A 260 5.52 -2.44 -13.43
CA THR A 260 5.14 -3.48 -12.47
C THR A 260 6.36 -3.91 -11.66
N ASN A 261 7.45 -4.19 -12.35
CA ASN A 261 8.69 -4.63 -11.73
C ASN A 261 9.40 -3.50 -10.97
N GLU A 262 9.38 -2.26 -11.49
CA GLU A 262 9.93 -1.11 -10.79
C GLU A 262 9.22 -0.90 -9.43
N ASN A 263 7.89 -0.99 -9.40
CA ASN A 263 7.14 -0.92 -8.14
C ASN A 263 7.48 -2.08 -7.20
N MET A 264 7.57 -3.32 -7.73
CA MET A 264 7.92 -4.49 -6.94
C MET A 264 9.33 -4.38 -6.37
N ASN A 265 10.31 -3.96 -7.17
CA ASN A 265 11.67 -3.71 -6.72
C ASN A 265 11.71 -2.66 -5.59
N GLY A 266 10.84 -1.66 -5.64
CA GLY A 266 10.68 -0.70 -4.55
C GLY A 266 10.16 -1.33 -3.25
N LEU A 267 9.32 -2.37 -3.33
CA LEU A 267 8.86 -3.14 -2.17
C LEU A 267 9.95 -4.07 -1.64
N ILE A 268 10.63 -4.80 -2.53
CA ILE A 268 11.75 -5.69 -2.19
C ILE A 268 12.87 -4.91 -1.48
N ARG A 269 13.10 -3.67 -1.86
CA ARG A 269 14.08 -2.78 -1.26
C ARG A 269 13.78 -2.36 0.19
N GLN A 270 12.59 -2.59 0.70
CA GLN A 270 12.29 -2.45 2.14
C GLN A 270 13.07 -3.50 2.95
N TYR A 271 13.19 -4.73 2.43
CA TYR A 271 13.87 -5.85 3.06
C TYR A 271 15.36 -5.92 2.69
N PHE A 272 15.68 -5.63 1.43
CA PHE A 272 17.03 -5.70 0.87
C PHE A 272 17.50 -4.32 0.38
N PRO A 273 17.85 -3.40 1.30
CA PRO A 273 18.28 -2.05 0.94
C PRO A 273 19.61 -2.07 0.18
N LYS A 274 19.83 -1.05 -0.69
CA LYS A 274 21.03 -0.95 -1.55
C LYS A 274 22.37 -1.03 -0.80
N LYS A 275 22.39 -0.61 0.47
CA LYS A 275 23.60 -0.61 1.31
C LYS A 275 23.88 -1.97 1.99
N ARG A 276 22.95 -2.91 1.91
CA ARG A 276 23.12 -4.26 2.48
C ARG A 276 23.97 -5.13 1.56
N SER A 277 24.90 -5.90 2.13
CA SER A 277 25.57 -6.97 1.42
C SER A 277 24.60 -8.13 1.18
N PHE A 278 24.57 -8.66 -0.05
CA PHE A 278 23.75 -9.82 -0.36
C PHE A 278 24.47 -11.17 -0.15
N ALA A 279 25.72 -11.13 0.24
CA ALA A 279 26.47 -12.35 0.57
C ALA A 279 25.82 -13.13 1.73
N THR A 280 25.29 -12.41 2.73
CA THR A 280 24.71 -13.00 3.96
C THR A 280 23.20 -13.29 3.86
N ILE A 281 22.56 -13.02 2.72
CA ILE A 281 21.15 -13.31 2.53
C ILE A 281 20.98 -14.82 2.34
N THR A 282 20.10 -15.44 3.13
CA THR A 282 19.74 -16.86 3.03
C THR A 282 18.52 -17.07 2.12
N GLU A 283 18.35 -18.28 1.62
CA GLU A 283 17.15 -18.67 0.86
C GLU A 283 15.89 -18.53 1.72
N THR A 284 15.93 -18.93 2.98
CA THR A 284 14.81 -18.77 3.93
C THR A 284 14.39 -17.32 4.08
N GLU A 285 15.35 -16.38 4.07
CA GLU A 285 15.03 -14.95 4.13
C GLU A 285 14.35 -14.47 2.83
N ILE A 286 14.75 -15.00 1.68
CA ILE A 286 14.11 -14.69 0.40
C ILE A 286 12.68 -15.23 0.36
N GLU A 287 12.48 -16.47 0.79
CA GLU A 287 11.15 -17.11 0.89
C GLU A 287 10.23 -16.32 1.82
N PHE A 288 10.73 -15.93 2.98
CA PHE A 288 9.97 -15.06 3.90
C PHE A 288 9.53 -13.74 3.24
N VAL A 289 10.43 -13.11 2.48
CA VAL A 289 10.10 -11.85 1.78
C VAL A 289 9.08 -12.10 0.66
N MET A 290 9.23 -13.19 -0.12
CA MET A 290 8.24 -13.57 -1.13
C MET A 290 6.87 -13.81 -0.51
N GLU A 291 6.79 -14.55 0.60
CA GLU A 291 5.53 -14.80 1.31
C GLU A 291 4.88 -13.50 1.77
N ARG A 292 5.64 -12.60 2.39
CA ARG A 292 5.17 -11.27 2.81
C ARG A 292 4.62 -10.45 1.64
N LEU A 293 5.32 -10.43 0.51
CA LEU A 293 4.93 -9.65 -0.66
C LEU A 293 3.70 -10.25 -1.36
N ASN A 294 3.62 -11.58 -1.43
CA ASN A 294 2.58 -12.30 -2.17
C ASN A 294 1.28 -12.48 -1.37
N ASN A 295 1.32 -12.37 -0.05
CA ASN A 295 0.13 -12.37 0.81
C ASN A 295 -0.41 -10.96 1.13
N ARG A 296 0.32 -9.91 0.75
CA ARG A 296 -0.11 -8.52 0.97
C ARG A 296 -1.19 -8.12 -0.04
N PRO A 297 -2.37 -7.64 0.42
CA PRO A 297 -3.42 -7.16 -0.48
C PRO A 297 -2.95 -6.03 -1.39
N ARG A 298 -3.48 -6.00 -2.61
CA ARG A 298 -3.15 -4.96 -3.59
C ARG A 298 -4.42 -4.22 -4.03
N LYS A 299 -4.38 -2.90 -3.95
CA LYS A 299 -5.50 -2.05 -4.41
C LYS A 299 -5.89 -2.32 -5.87
N CYS A 300 -4.88 -2.50 -6.75
CA CYS A 300 -5.09 -2.83 -8.16
C CYS A 300 -5.69 -4.21 -8.42
N LEU A 301 -5.77 -5.07 -7.39
CA LEU A 301 -6.40 -6.39 -7.42
C LEU A 301 -7.72 -6.43 -6.63
N GLY A 302 -8.32 -5.26 -6.36
CA GLY A 302 -9.51 -5.17 -5.51
C GLY A 302 -9.27 -5.67 -4.08
N PHE A 303 -8.07 -5.39 -3.56
CA PHE A 303 -7.57 -5.81 -2.23
C PHE A 303 -7.44 -7.34 -2.03
N LYS A 304 -7.43 -8.10 -3.12
CA LYS A 304 -6.94 -9.49 -3.10
C LYS A 304 -5.41 -9.49 -3.05
N SER A 305 -4.83 -10.56 -2.50
CA SER A 305 -3.39 -10.77 -2.54
C SER A 305 -2.94 -11.37 -3.89
N PRO A 306 -1.65 -11.20 -4.27
CA PRO A 306 -1.07 -11.88 -5.42
C PRO A 306 -1.32 -13.39 -5.44
N ASN A 307 -1.13 -14.08 -4.30
CA ASN A 307 -1.38 -15.52 -4.18
C ASN A 307 -2.85 -15.89 -4.46
N GLN A 308 -3.80 -15.10 -3.96
CA GLN A 308 -5.22 -15.33 -4.23
C GLN A 308 -5.57 -15.21 -5.70
N VAL A 309 -4.95 -14.26 -6.41
CA VAL A 309 -5.22 -14.03 -7.84
C VAL A 309 -4.51 -15.05 -8.72
N PHE A 310 -3.28 -15.44 -8.39
CA PHE A 310 -2.48 -16.34 -9.20
C PHE A 310 -2.89 -17.81 -9.04
N PHE A 311 -3.09 -18.25 -7.80
CA PHE A 311 -3.42 -19.64 -7.48
C PHE A 311 -4.91 -19.89 -7.29
N ASN A 312 -5.75 -18.86 -7.42
CA ASN A 312 -7.21 -18.92 -7.19
C ASN A 312 -7.57 -19.47 -5.80
N HIS A 313 -6.74 -19.21 -4.80
CA HIS A 313 -6.98 -19.68 -3.43
C HIS A 313 -7.90 -18.75 -2.65
N SER A 314 -8.82 -19.34 -1.88
CA SER A 314 -9.55 -18.60 -0.84
C SER A 314 -8.57 -18.10 0.24
N PRO A 315 -8.84 -16.96 0.92
CA PRO A 315 -7.90 -16.39 1.88
C PRO A 315 -7.74 -17.33 3.08
N VAL A 316 -6.61 -18.00 3.18
CA VAL A 316 -6.20 -18.66 4.43
C VAL A 316 -5.47 -17.61 5.26
N VAL A 317 -6.20 -16.90 6.11
CA VAL A 317 -5.61 -16.14 7.20
C VAL A 317 -5.32 -17.13 8.31
N ALA A 318 -4.15 -17.72 8.29
CA ALA A 318 -3.62 -18.41 9.46
C ALA A 318 -3.27 -17.32 10.49
N LEU A 319 -4.23 -17.00 11.35
CA LEU A 319 -3.94 -16.41 12.65
C LEU A 319 -3.20 -17.50 13.44
N ARG A 320 -1.88 -17.55 13.32
CA ARG A 320 -1.07 -18.32 14.27
C ARG A 320 -1.18 -17.61 15.61
N SER A 321 -1.92 -18.26 16.52
CA SER A 321 -2.00 -17.97 17.95
C SER A 321 -0.63 -17.86 18.61
#